data_6b7e0653cfcdea653b32e05187fc0d23
#
_entry.id   6b7e0653cfcdea653b32e05187fc0d23
#
_cell.length_a   1.000
_cell.length_b   1.000
_cell.length_c   1.000
_cell.angle_alpha   90.00
_cell.angle_beta   90.00
_cell.angle_gamma   90.00
#
_symmetry.space_group_name_H-M   'P 1'
#
loop_
_entity.id
_entity.type
_entity.pdbx_description
1 polymer ?
#
loop_
_entity_poly.entity_id
_entity_poly.type
_entity_poly.pdbx_seq_one_letter_code
_entity_poly.pdbx_strand_id
1 'polypeptide(L)'
;NDQSIPKSDLIVLPGGFSYGDYLRCGSIASKSKIIKSVIDFANSGGLVLGICNGFQILTETGLLPGILQQNKYLNFICKNVFVKVKNKENKYFKNIEKDILELHIAHNEGNFFCTDHELKSLEDNNQIALTYCNSEGSESEHDNPNGAIKNIAGIFNKSKNILGMMPHPERMIDKLLSGEDGSLFFKNLLGNIK
;
A
#
# COMPACT_ATOMS: atom_id res chain seq x y z
N ASN A 1 -1.45 2.79 -25.52
CA ASN A 1 -2.67 2.04 -25.14
C ASN A 1 -2.40 0.52 -25.15
N ASP A 2 -1.30 0.11 -24.50
CA ASP A 2 -0.92 -1.28 -24.40
C ASP A 2 -1.97 -2.06 -23.60
N GLN A 3 -2.25 -3.27 -24.05
CA GLN A 3 -3.23 -4.16 -23.42
C GLN A 3 -2.54 -5.32 -22.68
N SER A 4 -1.23 -5.41 -22.82
CA SER A 4 -0.41 -6.46 -22.21
C SER A 4 0.78 -5.86 -21.47
N ILE A 5 1.17 -6.51 -20.39
CA ILE A 5 2.40 -6.17 -19.66
C ILE A 5 3.59 -6.95 -20.26
N PRO A 6 4.78 -6.34 -20.33
CA PRO A 6 5.99 -7.06 -20.70
C PRO A 6 6.33 -8.12 -19.63
N LYS A 7 7.24 -9.04 -19.95
CA LYS A 7 7.78 -9.98 -18.95
C LYS A 7 8.43 -9.17 -17.82
N SER A 8 7.97 -9.37 -16.61
CA SER A 8 8.34 -8.56 -15.43
C SER A 8 8.40 -9.45 -14.20
N ASP A 9 9.26 -9.11 -13.26
CA ASP A 9 9.36 -9.77 -11.95
C ASP A 9 8.49 -9.06 -10.90
N LEU A 10 8.21 -7.79 -11.12
CA LEU A 10 7.38 -6.93 -10.26
C LEU A 10 6.59 -5.94 -11.11
N ILE A 11 5.32 -5.75 -10.78
CA ILE A 11 4.51 -4.65 -11.30
C ILE A 11 4.27 -3.65 -10.16
N VAL A 12 4.50 -2.38 -10.43
CA VAL A 12 4.17 -1.29 -9.52
C VAL A 12 3.01 -0.47 -10.09
N LEU A 13 1.92 -0.38 -9.33
CA LEU A 13 0.85 0.58 -9.56
C LEU A 13 1.18 1.82 -8.71
N PRO A 14 1.63 2.93 -9.34
CA PRO A 14 2.12 4.09 -8.60
C PRO A 14 0.99 4.91 -7.99
N GLY A 15 1.37 5.82 -7.09
CA GLY A 15 0.50 6.89 -6.63
C GLY A 15 0.18 7.88 -7.74
N GLY A 16 -0.84 8.71 -7.50
CA GLY A 16 -1.31 9.74 -8.43
C GLY A 16 -2.81 9.95 -8.32
N PHE A 17 -3.36 10.72 -9.26
CA PHE A 17 -4.80 10.95 -9.38
C PHE A 17 -5.28 10.40 -10.72
N SER A 18 -5.42 9.07 -10.80
CA SER A 18 -5.80 8.39 -12.03
C SER A 18 -7.17 8.86 -12.52
N TYR A 19 -7.20 9.37 -13.75
CA TYR A 19 -8.43 9.89 -14.38
C TYR A 19 -9.12 11.02 -13.57
N GLY A 20 -8.36 11.78 -12.76
CA GLY A 20 -8.88 12.87 -11.94
C GLY A 20 -9.68 12.42 -10.73
N ASP A 21 -9.64 11.13 -10.38
CA ASP A 21 -10.34 10.50 -9.26
C ASP A 21 -11.85 10.81 -9.17
N TYR A 22 -12.50 10.97 -10.34
CA TYR A 22 -13.94 11.12 -10.42
C TYR A 22 -14.64 9.85 -9.90
N LEU A 23 -15.75 10.01 -9.22
CA LEU A 23 -16.57 9.02 -8.56
C LEU A 23 -15.88 8.49 -7.27
N ARG A 24 -14.91 7.63 -7.39
CA ARG A 24 -14.14 7.00 -6.32
C ARG A 24 -12.72 6.76 -6.82
N CYS A 25 -11.72 7.07 -6.00
CA CYS A 25 -10.32 6.91 -6.37
C CYS A 25 -10.02 5.48 -6.83
N GLY A 26 -9.33 5.37 -7.96
CA GLY A 26 -9.00 4.08 -8.56
C GLY A 26 -10.12 3.41 -9.38
N SER A 27 -11.38 3.83 -9.23
CA SER A 27 -12.54 3.14 -9.84
C SER A 27 -12.51 3.13 -11.37
N ILE A 28 -12.15 4.25 -12.01
CA ILE A 28 -12.04 4.30 -13.49
C ILE A 28 -10.79 3.56 -13.95
N ALA A 29 -9.67 3.73 -13.24
CA ALA A 29 -8.42 3.04 -13.56
C ALA A 29 -8.58 1.51 -13.49
N SER A 30 -9.34 0.99 -12.51
CA SER A 30 -9.60 -0.45 -12.36
C SER A 30 -10.31 -1.08 -13.56
N LYS A 31 -10.93 -0.27 -14.43
CA LYS A 31 -11.60 -0.72 -15.66
C LYS A 31 -10.74 -0.55 -16.91
N SER A 32 -9.52 -0.07 -16.78
CA SER A 32 -8.62 0.07 -17.92
C SER A 32 -8.20 -1.30 -18.48
N LYS A 33 -7.93 -1.35 -19.79
CA LYS A 33 -7.61 -2.62 -20.46
C LYS A 33 -6.37 -3.32 -19.89
N ILE A 34 -5.37 -2.54 -19.46
CA ILE A 34 -4.14 -3.08 -18.90
C ILE A 34 -4.36 -3.77 -17.56
N ILE A 35 -5.37 -3.38 -16.78
CA ILE A 35 -5.64 -3.96 -15.46
C ILE A 35 -5.97 -5.45 -15.55
N LYS A 36 -6.62 -5.91 -16.62
CA LYS A 36 -6.85 -7.35 -16.82
C LYS A 36 -5.53 -8.12 -16.81
N SER A 37 -4.52 -7.63 -17.54
CA SER A 37 -3.20 -8.26 -17.56
C SER A 37 -2.48 -8.19 -16.20
N VAL A 38 -2.71 -7.13 -15.43
CA VAL A 38 -2.20 -7.04 -14.04
C VAL A 38 -2.87 -8.08 -13.14
N ILE A 39 -4.18 -8.27 -13.27
CA ILE A 39 -4.94 -9.28 -12.51
C ILE A 39 -4.44 -10.68 -12.87
N ASP A 40 -4.29 -10.99 -14.15
CA ASP A 40 -3.79 -12.29 -14.62
C ASP A 40 -2.36 -12.55 -14.10
N PHE A 41 -1.48 -11.56 -14.14
CA PHE A 41 -0.13 -11.61 -13.59
C PHE A 41 -0.13 -11.86 -12.07
N ALA A 42 -0.94 -11.12 -11.33
CA ALA A 42 -1.06 -11.27 -9.88
C ALA A 42 -1.59 -12.67 -9.50
N ASN A 43 -2.62 -13.16 -10.20
CA ASN A 43 -3.21 -14.47 -9.97
C ASN A 43 -2.26 -15.63 -10.33
N SER A 44 -1.31 -15.41 -11.25
CA SER A 44 -0.24 -16.37 -11.54
C SER A 44 0.91 -16.35 -10.53
N GLY A 45 0.80 -15.56 -9.45
CA GLY A 45 1.81 -15.45 -8.40
C GLY A 45 2.85 -14.35 -8.61
N GLY A 46 2.68 -13.51 -9.64
CA GLY A 46 3.52 -12.35 -9.88
C GLY A 46 3.43 -11.31 -8.77
N LEU A 47 4.53 -10.61 -8.48
CA LEU A 47 4.57 -9.60 -7.43
C LEU A 47 3.93 -8.29 -7.90
N VAL A 48 3.01 -7.74 -7.10
CA VAL A 48 2.34 -6.46 -7.39
C VAL A 48 2.41 -5.55 -6.17
N LEU A 49 2.94 -4.33 -6.36
CA LEU A 49 2.99 -3.27 -5.36
C LEU A 49 2.04 -2.14 -5.78
N GLY A 50 1.05 -1.84 -4.95
CA GLY A 50 0.17 -0.67 -5.11
C GLY A 50 0.50 0.40 -4.09
N ILE A 51 0.88 1.59 -4.54
CA ILE A 51 1.21 2.74 -3.69
C ILE A 51 0.10 3.78 -3.81
N CYS A 52 -0.48 4.22 -2.70
CA CYS A 52 -1.51 5.26 -2.63
C CYS A 52 -2.67 4.97 -3.62
N ASN A 53 -2.77 5.70 -4.75
CA ASN A 53 -3.77 5.42 -5.79
C ASN A 53 -3.67 3.99 -6.35
N GLY A 54 -2.46 3.41 -6.41
CA GLY A 54 -2.28 2.00 -6.77
C GLY A 54 -2.94 1.05 -5.76
N PHE A 55 -2.89 1.34 -4.46
CA PHE A 55 -3.61 0.56 -3.45
C PHE A 55 -5.13 0.68 -3.64
N GLN A 56 -5.64 1.88 -3.91
CA GLN A 56 -7.06 2.11 -4.22
C GLN A 56 -7.50 1.27 -5.44
N ILE A 57 -6.68 1.21 -6.50
CA ILE A 57 -6.94 0.36 -7.67
C ILE A 57 -6.97 -1.13 -7.29
N LEU A 58 -6.06 -1.59 -6.44
CA LEU A 58 -6.02 -2.99 -6.01
C LEU A 58 -7.27 -3.40 -5.21
N THR A 59 -7.83 -2.52 -4.38
CA THR A 59 -9.11 -2.77 -3.70
C THR A 59 -10.29 -2.72 -4.66
N GLU A 60 -10.33 -1.77 -5.61
CA GLU A 60 -11.37 -1.68 -6.64
C GLU A 60 -11.41 -2.87 -7.60
N THR A 61 -10.27 -3.54 -7.81
CA THR A 61 -10.19 -4.76 -8.64
C THR A 61 -10.51 -6.04 -7.87
N GLY A 62 -10.65 -5.97 -6.55
CA GLY A 62 -10.83 -7.15 -5.69
C GLY A 62 -9.56 -7.97 -5.48
N LEU A 63 -8.39 -7.51 -5.93
CA LEU A 63 -7.10 -8.14 -5.66
C LEU A 63 -6.70 -8.01 -4.19
N LEU A 64 -7.17 -6.96 -3.52
CA LEU A 64 -7.08 -6.77 -2.07
C LEU A 64 -8.49 -6.56 -1.48
N PRO A 65 -8.75 -7.02 -0.25
CA PRO A 65 -10.03 -6.79 0.43
C PRO A 65 -10.17 -5.34 0.91
N GLY A 66 -11.39 -4.98 1.33
CA GLY A 66 -11.70 -3.67 1.87
C GLY A 66 -11.79 -2.56 0.82
N ILE A 67 -11.85 -1.33 1.29
CA ILE A 67 -11.94 -0.11 0.47
C ILE A 67 -11.13 1.04 1.08
N LEU A 68 -10.72 2.01 0.26
CA LEU A 68 -10.15 3.27 0.73
C LEU A 68 -11.24 4.34 0.66
N GLN A 69 -11.54 4.96 1.82
CA GLN A 69 -12.52 6.01 1.98
C GLN A 69 -11.84 7.37 2.20
N GLN A 70 -12.65 8.44 2.18
CA GLN A 70 -12.20 9.77 2.56
C GLN A 70 -11.61 9.76 3.96
N ASN A 71 -10.56 10.55 4.15
CA ASN A 71 -9.94 10.75 5.46
C ASN A 71 -10.96 11.21 6.50
N LYS A 72 -10.80 10.78 7.75
CA LYS A 72 -11.72 11.05 8.87
C LYS A 72 -12.18 12.51 8.98
N TYR A 73 -11.30 13.46 8.67
CA TYR A 73 -11.58 14.90 8.77
C TYR A 73 -11.86 15.58 7.43
N LEU A 74 -12.11 14.80 6.36
CA LEU A 74 -12.47 15.27 5.01
C LEU A 74 -11.46 16.26 4.40
N ASN A 75 -10.19 16.16 4.77
CA ASN A 75 -9.13 17.02 4.29
C ASN A 75 -8.00 16.24 3.63
N PHE A 76 -7.31 16.88 2.71
CA PHE A 76 -6.07 16.35 2.13
C PHE A 76 -4.96 16.36 3.18
N ILE A 77 -4.28 15.23 3.35
CA ILE A 77 -3.19 15.08 4.31
C ILE A 77 -1.89 14.89 3.53
N CYS A 78 -0.90 15.74 3.81
CA CYS A 78 0.42 15.69 3.20
C CYS A 78 1.47 15.88 4.31
N LYS A 79 2.07 14.78 4.77
CA LYS A 79 3.06 14.80 5.87
C LYS A 79 3.84 13.51 5.95
N ASN A 80 4.95 13.52 6.69
CA ASN A 80 5.63 12.31 7.11
C ASN A 80 4.84 11.61 8.23
N VAL A 81 4.86 10.28 8.21
CA VAL A 81 4.26 9.40 9.20
C VAL A 81 5.20 8.25 9.51
N PHE A 82 5.11 7.70 10.70
CA PHE A 82 5.77 6.44 11.02
C PHE A 82 4.82 5.28 10.76
N VAL A 83 5.36 4.20 10.19
CA VAL A 83 4.65 2.95 10.00
C VAL A 83 5.45 1.78 10.54
N LYS A 84 4.76 0.87 11.21
CA LYS A 84 5.33 -0.35 11.75
C LYS A 84 5.10 -1.52 10.79
N VAL A 85 6.17 -2.25 10.48
CA VAL A 85 6.11 -3.48 9.70
C VAL A 85 5.55 -4.59 10.58
N LYS A 86 4.38 -5.13 10.24
CA LYS A 86 3.68 -6.16 11.04
C LYS A 86 4.09 -7.58 10.69
N ASN A 87 4.53 -7.79 9.45
CA ASN A 87 4.89 -9.12 8.96
C ASN A 87 6.09 -9.02 8.01
N LYS A 88 7.15 -9.77 8.32
CA LYS A 88 8.36 -9.87 7.51
C LYS A 88 8.46 -11.18 6.72
N GLU A 89 7.54 -12.11 6.89
CA GLU A 89 7.52 -13.40 6.18
C GLU A 89 6.95 -13.28 4.77
N ASN A 90 7.54 -12.41 3.95
CA ASN A 90 7.12 -12.12 2.58
C ASN A 90 8.29 -11.49 1.80
N LYS A 91 8.17 -11.39 0.48
CA LYS A 91 9.23 -10.81 -0.37
C LYS A 91 9.40 -9.29 -0.19
N TYR A 92 8.41 -8.57 0.31
CA TYR A 92 8.47 -7.11 0.45
C TYR A 92 9.33 -6.66 1.64
N PHE A 93 9.31 -7.43 2.76
CA PHE A 93 9.94 -7.00 4.02
C PHE A 93 10.91 -8.02 4.63
N LYS A 94 11.18 -9.17 3.97
CA LYS A 94 11.90 -10.33 4.56
C LYS A 94 13.21 -9.96 5.27
N ASN A 95 14.01 -9.08 4.71
CA ASN A 95 15.32 -8.73 5.25
C ASN A 95 15.41 -7.25 5.66
N ILE A 96 14.27 -6.60 5.87
CA ILE A 96 14.28 -5.19 6.25
C ILE A 96 14.83 -5.04 7.66
N GLU A 97 15.83 -4.17 7.81
CA GLU A 97 16.56 -3.99 9.07
C GLU A 97 15.72 -3.27 10.14
N LYS A 98 14.85 -2.37 9.71
CA LYS A 98 13.99 -1.57 10.59
C LYS A 98 12.59 -2.18 10.70
N ASP A 99 12.01 -2.12 11.91
CA ASP A 99 10.60 -2.43 12.16
C ASP A 99 9.69 -1.22 11.96
N ILE A 100 10.24 -0.02 12.13
CA ILE A 100 9.54 1.26 11.99
C ILE A 100 10.19 2.03 10.86
N LEU A 101 9.36 2.48 9.91
CA LEU A 101 9.80 3.27 8.75
C LEU A 101 9.14 4.64 8.83
N GLU A 102 9.89 5.70 8.59
CA GLU A 102 9.36 7.02 8.32
C GLU A 102 9.07 7.15 6.83
N LEU A 103 7.81 7.34 6.46
CA LEU A 103 7.36 7.45 5.08
C LEU A 103 6.45 8.67 4.90
N HIS A 104 6.27 9.10 3.65
CA HIS A 104 5.43 10.24 3.33
C HIS A 104 4.03 9.79 2.93
N ILE A 105 2.97 10.50 3.35
CA ILE A 105 1.60 10.34 2.83
C ILE A 105 1.13 11.63 2.16
N ALA A 106 0.34 11.48 1.07
CA ALA A 106 -0.26 12.60 0.36
C ALA A 106 -1.57 12.14 -0.29
N HIS A 107 -2.69 12.23 0.44
CA HIS A 107 -3.97 11.71 -0.04
C HIS A 107 -5.17 12.40 0.62
N ASN A 108 -6.32 12.36 -0.06
CA ASN A 108 -7.63 12.73 0.46
C ASN A 108 -8.44 11.49 0.87
N GLU A 109 -8.16 10.35 0.23
CA GLU A 109 -8.84 9.07 0.43
C GLU A 109 -7.83 7.99 0.78
N GLY A 110 -7.45 7.94 2.06
CA GLY A 110 -6.49 6.97 2.58
C GLY A 110 -7.02 6.17 3.79
N ASN A 111 -8.26 6.43 4.18
CA ASN A 111 -8.90 5.75 5.28
C ASN A 111 -9.30 4.32 4.87
N PHE A 112 -8.48 3.34 5.22
CA PHE A 112 -8.79 1.93 4.95
C PHE A 112 -9.93 1.46 5.85
N PHE A 113 -10.95 0.91 5.20
CA PHE A 113 -12.13 0.35 5.84
C PHE A 113 -12.42 -1.06 5.32
N CYS A 114 -12.82 -1.94 6.21
CA CYS A 114 -13.28 -3.29 5.88
C CYS A 114 -14.33 -3.74 6.90
N THR A 115 -15.08 -4.78 6.58
CA THR A 115 -16.03 -5.40 7.51
C THR A 115 -15.31 -6.13 8.63
N ASP A 116 -16.00 -6.38 9.76
CA ASP A 116 -15.44 -7.16 10.89
C ASP A 116 -14.98 -8.56 10.46
N HIS A 117 -15.70 -9.19 9.52
CA HIS A 117 -15.32 -10.48 8.95
C HIS A 117 -14.03 -10.41 8.14
N GLU A 118 -13.88 -9.38 7.31
CA GLU A 118 -12.65 -9.15 6.54
C GLU A 118 -11.48 -8.81 7.47
N LEU A 119 -11.70 -7.95 8.49
CA LEU A 119 -10.69 -7.58 9.46
C LEU A 119 -10.17 -8.83 10.19
N LYS A 120 -11.08 -9.68 10.69
CA LYS A 120 -10.70 -10.93 11.31
C LYS A 120 -9.91 -11.84 10.36
N SER A 121 -10.31 -11.92 9.08
CA SER A 121 -9.57 -12.67 8.07
C SER A 121 -8.17 -12.11 7.83
N LEU A 122 -8.01 -10.77 7.79
CA LEU A 122 -6.71 -10.11 7.67
C LEU A 122 -5.80 -10.43 8.86
N GLU A 123 -6.33 -10.40 10.08
CA GLU A 123 -5.60 -10.72 11.31
C GLU A 123 -5.21 -12.22 11.34
N ASP A 124 -6.16 -13.13 11.15
CA ASP A 124 -5.96 -14.59 11.22
C ASP A 124 -4.94 -15.10 10.18
N ASN A 125 -4.85 -14.43 9.00
CA ASN A 125 -3.92 -14.80 7.93
C ASN A 125 -2.63 -13.96 7.91
N ASN A 126 -2.38 -13.12 8.93
CA ASN A 126 -1.22 -12.21 8.97
C ASN A 126 -1.08 -11.36 7.68
N GLN A 127 -2.20 -10.81 7.20
CA GLN A 127 -2.26 -10.00 5.97
C GLN A 127 -2.07 -8.50 6.25
N ILE A 128 -2.08 -8.05 7.51
CA ILE A 128 -1.75 -6.66 7.83
C ILE A 128 -0.24 -6.48 7.63
N ALA A 129 0.10 -5.61 6.67
CA ALA A 129 1.49 -5.37 6.28
C ALA A 129 2.12 -4.26 7.12
N LEU A 130 1.41 -3.13 7.20
CA LEU A 130 1.86 -1.89 7.84
C LEU A 130 0.73 -1.30 8.68
N THR A 131 1.08 -0.75 9.85
CA THR A 131 0.19 0.07 10.67
C THR A 131 0.81 1.43 10.96
N TYR A 132 0.01 2.50 11.03
CA TYR A 132 0.45 3.81 11.50
C TYR A 132 0.82 3.73 12.98
N CYS A 133 1.94 4.35 13.35
CA CYS A 133 2.45 4.39 14.71
C CYS A 133 3.21 5.70 14.97
N ASN A 134 3.72 5.88 16.19
CA ASN A 134 4.70 6.92 16.48
C ASN A 134 6.14 6.44 16.22
N SER A 135 7.12 7.30 16.46
CA SER A 135 8.56 6.98 16.29
C SER A 135 9.07 5.84 17.17
N GLU A 136 8.35 5.50 18.24
CA GLU A 136 8.68 4.40 19.17
C GLU A 136 7.91 3.10 18.83
N GLY A 137 7.04 3.13 17.79
CA GLY A 137 6.25 1.99 17.34
C GLY A 137 4.97 1.76 18.14
N SER A 138 4.53 2.73 18.94
CA SER A 138 3.23 2.68 19.61
C SER A 138 2.11 3.00 18.61
N GLU A 139 1.05 2.20 18.63
CA GLU A 139 -0.08 2.25 17.70
C GLU A 139 -1.32 2.85 18.38
N SER A 140 -1.28 4.13 18.75
CA SER A 140 -2.41 4.79 19.38
C SER A 140 -3.36 5.41 18.34
N GLU A 141 -4.58 5.81 18.75
CA GLU A 141 -5.52 6.52 17.88
C GLU A 141 -4.96 7.88 17.42
N HIS A 142 -4.12 8.53 18.24
CA HIS A 142 -3.44 9.80 17.89
C HIS A 142 -2.44 9.65 16.74
N ASP A 143 -1.86 8.46 16.58
CA ASP A 143 -0.87 8.17 15.54
C ASP A 143 -1.54 7.82 14.21
N ASN A 144 -2.88 7.69 14.19
CA ASN A 144 -3.68 7.41 13.01
C ASN A 144 -4.02 8.72 12.27
N PRO A 145 -3.40 8.98 11.11
CA PRO A 145 -3.57 10.26 10.44
C PRO A 145 -4.92 10.41 9.73
N ASN A 146 -5.56 9.31 9.32
CA ASN A 146 -6.65 9.32 8.35
C ASN A 146 -7.92 8.57 8.79
N GLY A 147 -7.90 7.91 9.96
CA GLY A 147 -9.03 7.18 10.50
C GLY A 147 -9.12 5.72 10.05
N ALA A 148 -8.08 5.17 9.41
CA ALA A 148 -8.03 3.78 8.98
C ALA A 148 -8.28 2.81 10.14
N ILE A 149 -9.10 1.77 9.90
CA ILE A 149 -9.40 0.76 10.92
C ILE A 149 -8.11 0.12 11.44
N LYS A 150 -7.97 -0.03 12.78
CA LYS A 150 -6.78 -0.61 13.42
C LYS A 150 -5.45 0.02 12.96
N ASN A 151 -5.45 1.31 12.62
CA ASN A 151 -4.29 2.04 12.11
C ASN A 151 -3.68 1.42 10.82
N ILE A 152 -4.43 0.62 10.07
CA ILE A 152 -3.91 -0.09 8.89
C ILE A 152 -3.45 0.92 7.83
N ALA A 153 -2.16 0.88 7.52
CA ALA A 153 -1.51 1.69 6.47
C ALA A 153 -1.25 0.90 5.19
N GLY A 154 -1.28 -0.44 5.27
CA GLY A 154 -1.09 -1.34 4.13
C GLY A 154 -1.41 -2.79 4.47
N ILE A 155 -1.81 -3.55 3.44
CA ILE A 155 -2.21 -4.95 3.56
C ILE A 155 -1.64 -5.81 2.43
N PHE A 156 -1.56 -7.11 2.70
CA PHE A 156 -1.29 -8.15 1.70
C PHE A 156 -2.58 -8.87 1.27
N ASN A 157 -2.54 -9.49 0.08
CA ASN A 157 -3.44 -10.59 -0.22
C ASN A 157 -3.02 -11.88 0.53
N LYS A 158 -3.82 -12.94 0.47
CA LYS A 158 -3.55 -14.21 1.18
C LYS A 158 -2.21 -14.84 0.80
N SER A 159 -1.82 -14.78 -0.47
CA SER A 159 -0.57 -15.35 -0.99
C SER A 159 0.67 -14.45 -0.71
N LYS A 160 0.46 -13.25 -0.18
CA LYS A 160 1.49 -12.23 0.11
C LYS A 160 2.35 -11.86 -1.12
N ASN A 161 1.81 -12.04 -2.32
CA ASN A 161 2.43 -11.57 -3.56
C ASN A 161 1.89 -10.22 -4.04
N ILE A 162 0.88 -9.68 -3.37
CA ILE A 162 0.33 -8.35 -3.62
C ILE A 162 0.42 -7.54 -2.32
N LEU A 163 1.03 -6.36 -2.40
CA LEU A 163 1.08 -5.37 -1.32
C LEU A 163 0.39 -4.09 -1.77
N GLY A 164 -0.61 -3.63 -1.02
CA GLY A 164 -1.16 -2.28 -1.13
C GLY A 164 -0.79 -1.45 0.09
N MET A 165 -0.32 -0.23 -0.11
CA MET A 165 0.05 0.69 0.97
C MET A 165 -0.27 2.13 0.61
N MET A 166 -0.73 2.92 1.60
CA MET A 166 -1.00 4.35 1.40
C MET A 166 0.25 5.23 1.42
N PRO A 167 1.26 4.96 2.26
CA PRO A 167 2.51 5.71 2.25
C PRO A 167 3.29 5.56 0.93
N HIS A 168 4.04 6.61 0.62
CA HIS A 168 4.86 6.77 -0.59
C HIS A 168 6.35 6.54 -0.28
N PRO A 169 6.88 5.31 -0.37
CA PRO A 169 8.30 5.07 -0.14
C PRO A 169 9.18 5.77 -1.18
N GLU A 170 8.70 6.00 -2.41
CA GLU A 170 9.41 6.70 -3.48
C GLU A 170 9.71 8.17 -3.16
N ARG A 171 9.04 8.75 -2.15
CA ARG A 171 9.28 10.12 -1.70
C ARG A 171 10.29 10.22 -0.56
N MET A 172 10.78 9.09 -0.03
CA MET A 172 11.71 9.00 1.09
C MET A 172 12.97 8.24 0.68
N ILE A 173 13.61 8.68 -0.42
CA ILE A 173 14.76 8.00 -1.03
C ILE A 173 16.07 8.78 -0.91
N ASP A 174 16.03 10.02 -0.42
CA ASP A 174 17.18 10.92 -0.30
C ASP A 174 17.02 11.80 0.95
N LYS A 175 18.06 11.84 1.79
CA LYS A 175 18.11 12.67 3.02
C LYS A 175 17.90 14.15 2.74
N LEU A 176 18.39 14.65 1.59
CA LEU A 176 18.25 16.06 1.22
C LEU A 176 16.80 16.43 0.87
N LEU A 177 15.98 15.45 0.49
CA LEU A 177 14.59 15.68 0.13
C LEU A 177 13.66 15.48 1.32
N SER A 178 13.73 14.34 2.02
CA SER A 178 12.82 14.06 3.13
C SER A 178 13.23 12.88 4.01
N GLY A 179 14.13 12.00 3.58
CA GLY A 179 14.57 10.81 4.32
C GLY A 179 14.94 9.64 3.42
N GLU A 180 15.40 8.53 4.01
CA GLU A 180 15.95 7.39 3.28
C GLU A 180 15.23 6.06 3.52
N ASP A 181 14.19 6.00 4.36
CA ASP A 181 13.54 4.74 4.70
C ASP A 181 12.81 4.11 3.50
N GLY A 182 12.37 4.93 2.54
CA GLY A 182 11.87 4.43 1.25
C GLY A 182 12.97 3.78 0.40
N SER A 183 14.19 4.34 0.41
CA SER A 183 15.36 3.70 -0.24
C SER A 183 15.68 2.35 0.41
N LEU A 184 15.60 2.26 1.75
CA LEU A 184 15.77 1.00 2.48
C LEU A 184 14.71 -0.02 2.05
N PHE A 185 13.44 0.37 1.96
CA PHE A 185 12.35 -0.49 1.49
C PHE A 185 12.61 -1.03 0.08
N PHE A 186 12.96 -0.17 -0.90
CA PHE A 186 13.21 -0.61 -2.27
C PHE A 186 14.45 -1.49 -2.41
N LYS A 187 15.54 -1.17 -1.70
CA LYS A 187 16.74 -2.02 -1.69
C LYS A 187 16.44 -3.41 -1.16
N ASN A 188 15.67 -3.50 -0.07
CA ASN A 188 15.22 -4.76 0.49
C ASN A 188 14.33 -5.53 -0.50
N LEU A 189 13.33 -4.90 -1.08
CA LEU A 189 12.42 -5.51 -2.05
C LEU A 189 13.19 -6.07 -3.26
N LEU A 190 14.04 -5.27 -3.88
CA LEU A 190 14.83 -5.68 -5.05
C LEU A 190 15.81 -6.80 -4.72
N GLY A 191 16.36 -6.85 -3.51
CA GLY A 191 17.20 -7.94 -3.03
C GLY A 191 16.46 -9.28 -2.89
N ASN A 192 15.16 -9.25 -2.64
CA ASN A 192 14.31 -10.44 -2.41
C ASN A 192 13.59 -10.95 -3.69
N ILE A 193 13.63 -10.21 -4.79
CA ILE A 193 12.98 -10.59 -6.07
C ILE A 193 13.87 -11.53 -6.91
N LYS A 194 15.17 -11.56 -6.65
CA LYS A 194 16.17 -12.40 -7.35
C LYS A 194 16.00 -13.88 -7.05
#